data_6a12c7341aead6ffbfa75285c5cdfb72
#
_entry.id   6a12c7341aead6ffbfa75285c5cdfb72
#
_cell.length_a   1.000
_cell.length_b   1.000
_cell.length_c   1.000
_cell.angle_alpha   90.00
_cell.angle_beta   90.00
_cell.angle_gamma   90.00
#
_symmetry.space_group_name_H-M   'P 1'
#
loop_
_entity.id
_entity.type
_entity.pdbx_description
1 polymer ?
#
loop_
_entity_poly.entity_id
_entity_poly.type
_entity_poly.pdbx_seq_one_letter_code
_entity_poly.pdbx_strand_id
1 'polypeptide(L)'
;NGIEATGNVFKRTAAEIKEIVEVCKENGMEATGNVFRRTAAEIKEIVEVCKKNGMEATGNVFRRTAVEIKEIVKVCKENGIEITGSIFNKNSKQLKENIEYIKQNYGEEYLTPLIVSKNLKQLQKNLPYLQSIGVLETIKTSASILLLTLEEIKERQAFIESIGEPIVKENKFNSIFGLSRKNYQKKVKECEEKKKLIGKIKGEIQEGQELDEQINSKEQSQK
;
A
#
# COMPACT_ATOMS: atom_id res chain seq x y z
N ASN A 1 15.89 -25.19 -16.47
CA ASN A 1 16.65 -24.06 -15.91
C ASN A 1 15.80 -23.06 -15.12
N GLY A 2 14.50 -23.27 -14.93
CA GLY A 2 13.65 -22.48 -14.01
C GLY A 2 13.50 -20.99 -14.33
N ILE A 3 13.86 -20.53 -15.52
CA ILE A 3 13.71 -19.13 -15.93
C ILE A 3 12.27 -18.92 -16.40
N GLU A 4 11.56 -18.04 -15.74
CA GLU A 4 10.24 -17.61 -16.17
C GLU A 4 10.35 -16.82 -17.49
N ALA A 5 9.76 -17.33 -18.56
CA ALA A 5 9.82 -16.72 -19.88
C ALA A 5 8.99 -15.42 -19.90
N THR A 6 9.61 -14.29 -19.60
CA THR A 6 9.00 -12.96 -19.68
C THR A 6 9.33 -12.28 -21.01
N GLY A 7 8.55 -11.28 -21.41
CA GLY A 7 8.78 -10.53 -22.65
C GLY A 7 10.20 -9.93 -22.80
N ASN A 8 10.93 -9.73 -21.71
CA ASN A 8 12.31 -9.22 -21.78
C ASN A 8 13.33 -10.32 -22.14
N VAL A 9 13.06 -11.57 -21.77
CA VAL A 9 13.90 -12.72 -22.14
C VAL A 9 13.89 -12.92 -23.66
N PHE A 10 12.71 -12.82 -24.29
CA PHE A 10 12.53 -12.99 -25.74
C PHE A 10 13.23 -11.91 -26.60
N LYS A 11 13.67 -10.82 -25.99
CA LYS A 11 14.45 -9.77 -26.68
C LYS A 11 15.97 -10.03 -26.69
N ARG A 12 16.42 -11.13 -26.09
CA ARG A 12 17.80 -11.49 -25.93
C ARG A 12 18.16 -12.72 -26.75
N THR A 13 19.37 -12.77 -27.24
CA THR A 13 19.93 -13.97 -27.86
C THR A 13 20.21 -15.04 -26.80
N ALA A 14 20.32 -16.29 -27.22
CA ALA A 14 20.66 -17.39 -26.32
C ALA A 14 22.02 -17.18 -25.62
N ALA A 15 23.01 -16.57 -26.32
CA ALA A 15 24.30 -16.24 -25.74
C ALA A 15 24.19 -15.19 -24.64
N GLU A 16 23.44 -14.09 -24.86
CA GLU A 16 23.20 -13.05 -23.85
C GLU A 16 22.46 -13.61 -22.63
N ILE A 17 21.45 -14.47 -22.86
CA ILE A 17 20.72 -15.11 -21.77
C ILE A 17 21.67 -15.94 -20.90
N LYS A 18 22.55 -16.75 -21.54
CA LYS A 18 23.52 -17.56 -20.82
C LYS A 18 24.47 -16.71 -19.98
N GLU A 19 25.02 -15.64 -20.56
CA GLU A 19 25.89 -14.71 -19.85
C GLU A 19 25.20 -14.01 -18.68
N ILE A 20 23.97 -13.53 -18.86
CA ILE A 20 23.18 -12.89 -17.79
C ILE A 20 22.92 -13.88 -16.66
N VAL A 21 22.54 -15.12 -16.97
CA VAL A 21 22.27 -16.16 -15.95
C VAL A 21 23.53 -16.49 -15.17
N GLU A 22 24.69 -16.54 -15.83
CA GLU A 22 25.99 -16.81 -15.21
C GLU A 22 26.33 -15.70 -14.21
N VAL A 23 26.21 -14.43 -14.63
CA VAL A 23 26.40 -13.27 -13.73
C VAL A 23 25.45 -13.28 -12.54
N CYS A 24 24.18 -13.65 -12.74
CA CYS A 24 23.23 -13.79 -11.63
C CYS A 24 23.67 -14.87 -10.63
N LYS A 25 24.08 -16.05 -11.12
CA LYS A 25 24.58 -17.14 -10.27
C LYS A 25 25.81 -16.74 -9.47
N GLU A 26 26.79 -16.11 -10.12
CA GLU A 26 28.02 -15.60 -9.47
C GLU A 26 27.74 -14.63 -8.33
N ASN A 27 26.60 -13.92 -8.39
CA ASN A 27 26.21 -12.93 -7.39
C ASN A 27 25.08 -13.41 -6.45
N GLY A 28 24.70 -14.69 -6.50
CA GLY A 28 23.65 -15.26 -5.64
C GLY A 28 22.25 -14.70 -5.91
N MET A 29 21.99 -14.25 -7.16
CA MET A 29 20.72 -13.61 -7.54
C MET A 29 19.88 -14.51 -8.43
N GLU A 30 18.57 -14.36 -8.35
CA GLU A 30 17.66 -14.97 -9.32
C GLU A 30 17.62 -14.17 -10.63
N ALA A 31 17.65 -14.87 -11.75
CA ALA A 31 17.52 -14.29 -13.09
C ALA A 31 16.04 -13.98 -13.39
N THR A 32 15.50 -12.90 -12.84
CA THR A 32 14.10 -12.44 -13.02
C THR A 32 13.93 -11.59 -14.28
N GLY A 33 12.68 -11.37 -14.70
CA GLY A 33 12.34 -10.60 -15.89
C GLY A 33 12.92 -9.17 -15.96
N ASN A 34 13.17 -8.51 -14.83
CA ASN A 34 13.77 -7.18 -14.81
C ASN A 34 15.29 -7.21 -15.07
N VAL A 35 15.97 -8.28 -14.67
CA VAL A 35 17.41 -8.47 -14.92
C VAL A 35 17.68 -8.53 -16.43
N PHE A 36 16.82 -9.22 -17.19
CA PHE A 36 16.94 -9.34 -18.64
C PHE A 36 16.71 -8.02 -19.44
N ARG A 37 16.41 -6.93 -18.75
CA ARG A 37 16.43 -5.57 -19.35
C ARG A 37 17.86 -5.04 -19.51
N ARG A 38 18.84 -5.65 -18.85
CA ARG A 38 20.23 -5.22 -18.77
C ARG A 38 21.15 -6.22 -19.47
N THR A 39 22.27 -5.73 -19.92
CA THR A 39 23.40 -6.58 -20.37
C THR A 39 24.12 -7.14 -19.14
N ALA A 40 24.91 -8.19 -19.32
CA ALA A 40 25.69 -8.77 -18.24
C ALA A 40 26.67 -7.74 -17.62
N ALA A 41 27.27 -6.87 -18.45
CA ALA A 41 28.14 -5.80 -17.98
C ALA A 41 27.39 -4.77 -17.10
N GLU A 42 26.21 -4.32 -17.52
CA GLU A 42 25.36 -3.41 -16.72
C GLU A 42 24.92 -4.06 -15.40
N ILE A 43 24.63 -5.37 -15.41
CA ILE A 43 24.26 -6.10 -14.19
C ILE A 43 25.42 -6.10 -13.20
N LYS A 44 26.66 -6.39 -13.66
CA LYS A 44 27.87 -6.34 -12.81
C LYS A 44 28.05 -4.96 -12.17
N GLU A 45 27.90 -3.89 -12.96
CA GLU A 45 28.02 -2.51 -12.47
C GLU A 45 26.93 -2.19 -11.43
N ILE A 46 25.68 -2.55 -11.69
CA ILE A 46 24.56 -2.35 -10.77
C ILE A 46 24.80 -3.09 -9.45
N VAL A 47 25.22 -4.36 -9.51
CA VAL A 47 25.51 -5.18 -8.33
C VAL A 47 26.63 -4.56 -7.50
N GLU A 48 27.69 -4.06 -8.15
CA GLU A 48 28.79 -3.38 -7.47
C GLU A 48 28.31 -2.13 -6.74
N VAL A 49 27.47 -1.31 -7.37
CA VAL A 49 26.87 -0.13 -6.74
C VAL A 49 25.99 -0.52 -5.56
N CYS A 50 25.22 -1.58 -5.67
CA CYS A 50 24.41 -2.08 -4.56
C CYS A 50 25.28 -2.53 -3.39
N LYS A 51 26.29 -3.37 -3.63
CA LYS A 51 27.23 -3.84 -2.61
C LYS A 51 27.93 -2.69 -1.87
N LYS A 52 28.42 -1.68 -2.61
CA LYS A 52 29.07 -0.48 -2.03
C LYS A 52 28.13 0.34 -1.12
N ASN A 53 26.82 0.21 -1.29
CA ASN A 53 25.82 0.94 -0.51
C ASN A 53 25.07 0.06 0.49
N GLY A 54 25.51 -1.20 0.72
CA GLY A 54 24.86 -2.13 1.66
C GLY A 54 23.45 -2.55 1.25
N MET A 55 23.17 -2.56 -0.06
CA MET A 55 21.86 -2.87 -0.63
C MET A 55 21.86 -4.23 -1.32
N GLU A 56 20.73 -4.92 -1.29
CA GLU A 56 20.52 -6.09 -2.14
C GLU A 56 20.16 -5.66 -3.58
N ALA A 57 20.76 -6.31 -4.56
CA ALA A 57 20.45 -6.14 -5.98
C ALA A 57 19.16 -6.91 -6.33
N THR A 58 17.99 -6.38 -5.95
CA THR A 58 16.67 -6.98 -6.22
C THR A 58 16.08 -6.54 -7.55
N GLY A 59 15.00 -7.20 -7.99
CA GLY A 59 14.39 -6.99 -9.30
C GLY A 59 14.04 -5.54 -9.65
N ASN A 60 13.66 -4.69 -8.68
CA ASN A 60 13.31 -3.29 -8.94
C ASN A 60 14.53 -2.41 -9.24
N VAL A 61 15.68 -2.74 -8.68
CA VAL A 61 16.94 -2.01 -8.93
C VAL A 61 17.30 -2.06 -10.40
N PHE A 62 17.11 -3.21 -11.07
CA PHE A 62 17.42 -3.42 -12.49
C PHE A 62 16.52 -2.64 -13.47
N ARG A 63 15.54 -1.92 -12.97
CA ARG A 63 14.79 -0.92 -13.76
C ARG A 63 15.61 0.34 -14.00
N ARG A 64 16.71 0.55 -13.27
CA ARG A 64 17.57 1.72 -13.29
C ARG A 64 18.98 1.37 -13.79
N THR A 65 19.63 2.35 -14.38
CA THR A 65 21.07 2.27 -14.66
C THR A 65 21.87 2.46 -13.38
N ALA A 66 23.14 2.05 -13.39
CA ALA A 66 24.04 2.27 -12.25
C ALA A 66 24.17 3.76 -11.89
N VAL A 67 24.17 4.65 -12.88
CA VAL A 67 24.21 6.11 -12.68
C VAL A 67 22.96 6.59 -11.96
N GLU A 68 21.76 6.21 -12.44
CA GLU A 68 20.49 6.57 -11.78
C GLU A 68 20.42 6.03 -10.35
N ILE A 69 20.94 4.81 -10.10
CA ILE A 69 20.99 4.23 -8.75
C ILE A 69 21.85 5.09 -7.83
N LYS A 70 23.06 5.50 -8.28
CA LYS A 70 23.95 6.39 -7.52
C LYS A 70 23.25 7.70 -7.14
N GLU A 71 22.53 8.31 -8.10
CA GLU A 71 21.77 9.55 -7.84
C GLU A 71 20.64 9.33 -6.84
N ILE A 72 19.84 8.26 -6.99
CA ILE A 72 18.75 7.91 -6.07
C ILE A 72 19.29 7.70 -4.67
N VAL A 73 20.37 6.92 -4.53
CA VAL A 73 21.05 6.66 -3.25
C VAL A 73 21.52 7.96 -2.60
N LYS A 74 22.14 8.87 -3.39
CA LYS A 74 22.57 10.17 -2.90
C LYS A 74 21.39 10.97 -2.34
N VAL A 75 20.28 11.09 -3.09
CA VAL A 75 19.07 11.79 -2.66
C VAL A 75 18.51 11.21 -1.36
N CYS A 76 18.45 9.87 -1.25
CA CYS A 76 17.96 9.23 -0.04
C CYS A 76 18.84 9.51 1.18
N LYS A 77 20.17 9.39 1.04
CA LYS A 77 21.14 9.66 2.12
C LYS A 77 21.08 11.11 2.60
N GLU A 78 21.02 12.07 1.68
CA GLU A 78 20.90 13.50 1.98
C GLU A 78 19.63 13.86 2.75
N ASN A 79 18.59 13.04 2.68
CA ASN A 79 17.30 13.26 3.34
C ASN A 79 16.98 12.25 4.45
N GLY A 80 17.94 11.42 4.88
CA GLY A 80 17.74 10.45 5.93
C GLY A 80 16.73 9.35 5.61
N ILE A 81 16.49 9.07 4.32
CA ILE A 81 15.52 8.08 3.86
C ILE A 81 16.20 6.73 3.71
N GLU A 82 15.62 5.71 4.34
CA GLU A 82 16.06 4.32 4.18
C GLU A 82 15.91 3.87 2.72
N ILE A 83 16.92 3.19 2.19
CA ILE A 83 16.90 2.73 0.80
C ILE A 83 16.26 1.35 0.72
N THR A 84 15.05 1.30 0.17
CA THR A 84 14.30 0.07 -0.07
C THR A 84 14.04 -0.14 -1.57
N GLY A 85 13.70 -1.36 -1.97
CA GLY A 85 13.40 -1.67 -3.37
C GLY A 85 12.29 -0.83 -4.01
N SER A 86 11.35 -0.30 -3.21
CA SER A 86 10.25 0.53 -3.69
C SER A 86 10.70 1.89 -4.23
N ILE A 87 11.80 2.44 -3.72
CA ILE A 87 12.34 3.74 -4.13
C ILE A 87 12.76 3.73 -5.61
N PHE A 88 13.28 2.61 -6.10
CA PHE A 88 13.72 2.46 -7.49
C PHE A 88 12.56 2.42 -8.51
N ASN A 89 11.32 2.48 -8.07
CA ASN A 89 10.18 2.76 -8.95
C ASN A 89 10.15 4.22 -9.43
N LYS A 90 10.92 5.12 -8.78
CA LYS A 90 11.05 6.55 -9.12
C LYS A 90 12.46 6.86 -9.61
N ASN A 91 12.59 7.86 -10.49
CA ASN A 91 13.89 8.45 -10.80
C ASN A 91 14.25 9.51 -9.73
N SER A 92 15.50 9.99 -9.76
CA SER A 92 16.00 10.98 -8.79
C SER A 92 15.20 12.28 -8.78
N LYS A 93 14.75 12.76 -9.95
CA LYS A 93 13.91 13.96 -10.07
C LYS A 93 12.55 13.79 -9.38
N GLN A 94 11.86 12.68 -9.68
CA GLN A 94 10.56 12.39 -9.05
C GLN A 94 10.67 12.23 -7.53
N LEU A 95 11.77 11.63 -7.04
CA LEU A 95 12.02 11.53 -5.60
C LEU A 95 12.21 12.91 -4.97
N LYS A 96 13.01 13.78 -5.57
CA LYS A 96 13.21 15.15 -5.09
C LYS A 96 11.90 15.92 -5.02
N GLU A 97 11.08 15.86 -6.07
CA GLU A 97 9.76 16.50 -6.11
C GLU A 97 8.84 15.99 -4.98
N ASN A 98 8.81 14.67 -4.74
CA ASN A 98 8.02 14.10 -3.66
C ASN A 98 8.55 14.51 -2.28
N ILE A 99 9.86 14.48 -2.07
CA ILE A 99 10.51 14.88 -0.82
C ILE A 99 10.22 16.35 -0.51
N GLU A 100 10.39 17.23 -1.49
CA GLU A 100 10.13 18.66 -1.33
C GLU A 100 8.66 18.91 -0.96
N TYR A 101 7.73 18.29 -1.68
CA TYR A 101 6.30 18.41 -1.39
C TYR A 101 5.97 17.95 0.04
N ILE A 102 6.53 16.81 0.48
CA ILE A 102 6.28 16.28 1.82
C ILE A 102 6.85 17.20 2.89
N LYS A 103 8.11 17.64 2.74
CA LYS A 103 8.76 18.55 3.70
C LYS A 103 8.00 19.86 3.88
N GLN A 104 7.59 20.47 2.78
CA GLN A 104 6.89 21.76 2.80
C GLN A 104 5.51 21.71 3.44
N ASN A 105 4.80 20.59 3.32
CA ASN A 105 3.39 20.49 3.71
C ASN A 105 3.13 19.66 4.96
N TYR A 106 4.03 18.71 5.29
CA TYR A 106 3.77 17.72 6.35
C TYR A 106 4.93 17.53 7.33
N GLY A 107 6.15 17.87 6.94
CA GLY A 107 7.35 17.71 7.77
C GLY A 107 8.22 16.51 7.39
N GLU A 108 9.45 16.52 7.92
CA GLU A 108 10.46 15.50 7.59
C GLU A 108 10.14 14.13 8.18
N GLU A 109 9.36 14.09 9.25
CA GLU A 109 8.92 12.86 9.92
C GLU A 109 8.04 11.96 9.03
N TYR A 110 7.51 12.50 7.92
CA TYR A 110 6.75 11.74 6.91
C TYR A 110 7.62 11.22 5.76
N LEU A 111 8.94 11.46 5.78
CA LEU A 111 9.86 11.00 4.73
C LEU A 111 10.19 9.50 4.89
N THR A 112 9.21 8.65 4.67
CA THR A 112 9.43 7.20 4.65
C THR A 112 9.61 6.69 3.21
N PRO A 113 10.37 5.59 2.99
CA PRO A 113 10.55 5.00 1.66
C PRO A 113 9.24 4.75 0.93
N LEU A 114 8.23 4.33 1.68
CA LEU A 114 6.94 3.96 1.14
C LEU A 114 6.14 5.19 0.69
N ILE A 115 6.21 6.30 1.42
CA ILE A 115 5.53 7.55 1.05
C ILE A 115 6.21 8.20 -0.16
N VAL A 116 7.53 8.39 -0.10
CA VAL A 116 8.27 9.07 -1.18
C VAL A 116 8.27 8.29 -2.49
N SER A 117 8.05 6.98 -2.46
CA SER A 117 7.93 6.15 -3.67
C SER A 117 6.58 6.24 -4.38
N LYS A 118 5.59 6.95 -3.82
CA LYS A 118 4.25 7.10 -4.43
C LYS A 118 4.22 8.11 -5.57
N ASN A 119 3.12 8.13 -6.31
CA ASN A 119 2.90 9.14 -7.34
C ASN A 119 2.60 10.49 -6.69
N LEU A 120 3.28 11.56 -7.12
CA LEU A 120 3.11 12.90 -6.55
C LEU A 120 1.64 13.38 -6.62
N LYS A 121 0.97 13.18 -7.76
CA LYS A 121 -0.46 13.54 -7.91
C LYS A 121 -1.35 12.79 -6.91
N GLN A 122 -1.02 11.54 -6.60
CA GLN A 122 -1.74 10.77 -5.60
C GLN A 122 -1.46 11.28 -4.18
N LEU A 123 -0.20 11.62 -3.86
CA LEU A 123 0.15 12.24 -2.59
C LEU A 123 -0.59 13.56 -2.40
N GLN A 124 -0.59 14.43 -3.42
CA GLN A 124 -1.27 15.74 -3.41
C GLN A 124 -2.80 15.64 -3.21
N LYS A 125 -3.42 14.51 -3.61
CA LYS A 125 -4.85 14.26 -3.39
C LYS A 125 -5.12 13.62 -2.03
N ASN A 126 -4.34 12.59 -1.69
CA ASN A 126 -4.64 11.74 -0.52
C ASN A 126 -4.20 12.38 0.80
N LEU A 127 -3.00 12.99 0.87
CA LEU A 127 -2.47 13.50 2.14
C LEU A 127 -3.31 14.64 2.74
N PRO A 128 -3.77 15.66 1.98
CA PRO A 128 -4.65 16.70 2.53
C PRO A 128 -5.96 16.12 3.07
N TYR A 129 -6.51 15.13 2.36
CA TYR A 129 -7.74 14.49 2.81
C TYR A 129 -7.53 13.69 4.10
N LEU A 130 -6.44 12.89 4.18
CA LEU A 130 -6.10 12.14 5.39
C LEU A 130 -5.84 13.07 6.59
N GLN A 131 -5.26 14.24 6.34
CA GLN A 131 -5.09 15.27 7.36
C GLN A 131 -6.44 15.83 7.82
N SER A 132 -7.35 16.14 6.89
CA SER A 132 -8.68 16.70 7.23
C SER A 132 -9.55 15.77 8.07
N ILE A 133 -9.38 14.46 7.94
CA ILE A 133 -10.09 13.45 8.73
C ILE A 133 -9.30 12.97 9.98
N GLY A 134 -8.18 13.62 10.30
CA GLY A 134 -7.40 13.38 11.53
C GLY A 134 -6.62 12.06 11.56
N VAL A 135 -6.35 11.44 10.40
CA VAL A 135 -5.70 10.12 10.32
C VAL A 135 -4.32 10.13 9.64
N LEU A 136 -3.77 11.32 9.42
CA LEU A 136 -2.49 11.48 8.76
C LEU A 136 -1.36 10.74 9.49
N GLU A 137 -1.32 10.78 10.82
CA GLU A 137 -0.32 10.09 11.64
C GLU A 137 -0.25 8.58 11.36
N THR A 138 -1.38 7.97 11.01
CA THR A 138 -1.47 6.53 10.76
C THR A 138 -0.62 6.08 9.57
N ILE A 139 -0.34 6.98 8.61
CA ILE A 139 0.50 6.62 7.45
C ILE A 139 1.96 6.36 7.80
N LYS A 140 2.45 6.88 8.93
CA LYS A 140 3.81 6.63 9.42
C LYS A 140 4.00 5.14 9.76
N THR A 141 2.98 4.50 10.29
CA THR A 141 3.01 3.09 10.69
C THR A 141 2.40 2.16 9.65
N SER A 142 1.46 2.66 8.84
CA SER A 142 0.77 1.86 7.80
C SER A 142 0.50 2.69 6.55
N ALA A 143 1.44 2.69 5.63
CA ALA A 143 1.29 3.39 4.36
C ALA A 143 0.49 2.60 3.30
N SER A 144 -0.14 1.48 3.66
CA SER A 144 -1.03 0.72 2.75
C SER A 144 -2.21 1.55 2.25
N ILE A 145 -2.71 2.49 3.05
CA ILE A 145 -3.75 3.44 2.65
C ILE A 145 -3.33 4.29 1.43
N LEU A 146 -2.04 4.57 1.26
CA LEU A 146 -1.52 5.30 0.11
C LEU A 146 -1.51 4.48 -1.19
N LEU A 147 -1.90 3.19 -1.13
CA LEU A 147 -2.15 2.37 -2.32
C LEU A 147 -3.56 2.55 -2.87
N LEU A 148 -4.45 3.15 -2.10
CA LEU A 148 -5.84 3.40 -2.47
C LEU A 148 -5.95 4.72 -3.26
N THR A 149 -6.97 4.79 -4.12
CA THR A 149 -7.39 6.07 -4.70
C THR A 149 -8.09 6.92 -3.64
N LEU A 150 -8.24 8.22 -3.88
CA LEU A 150 -8.99 9.09 -2.95
C LEU A 150 -10.45 8.63 -2.81
N GLU A 151 -11.05 8.19 -3.90
CA GLU A 151 -12.42 7.68 -3.93
C GLU A 151 -12.56 6.42 -3.05
N GLU A 152 -11.60 5.49 -3.14
CA GLU A 152 -11.57 4.30 -2.27
C GLU A 152 -11.37 4.64 -0.80
N ILE A 153 -10.57 5.67 -0.49
CA ILE A 153 -10.40 6.15 0.89
C ILE A 153 -11.72 6.70 1.43
N LYS A 154 -12.39 7.54 0.65
CA LYS A 154 -13.70 8.12 1.01
C LYS A 154 -14.78 7.06 1.20
N GLU A 155 -14.86 6.09 0.30
CA GLU A 155 -15.78 4.96 0.39
C GLU A 155 -15.58 4.16 1.68
N ARG A 156 -14.33 3.85 2.02
CA ARG A 156 -14.00 3.11 3.25
C ARG A 156 -14.29 3.93 4.51
N GLN A 157 -14.08 5.24 4.47
CA GLN A 157 -14.47 6.13 5.57
C GLN A 157 -15.98 6.13 5.77
N ALA A 158 -16.74 6.37 4.71
CA ALA A 158 -18.22 6.36 4.79
C ALA A 158 -18.75 5.02 5.30
N PHE A 159 -18.12 3.90 4.91
CA PHE A 159 -18.46 2.59 5.45
C PHE A 159 -18.21 2.51 6.97
N ILE A 160 -17.03 2.95 7.45
CA ILE A 160 -16.70 2.95 8.88
C ILE A 160 -17.71 3.79 9.67
N GLU A 161 -18.05 4.97 9.18
CA GLU A 161 -19.05 5.84 9.79
C GLU A 161 -20.43 5.17 9.85
N SER A 162 -20.79 4.46 8.77
CA SER A 162 -22.07 3.74 8.69
C SER A 162 -22.21 2.61 9.69
N ILE A 163 -21.12 2.00 10.14
CA ILE A 163 -21.12 0.93 11.14
C ILE A 163 -20.95 1.47 12.58
N GLY A 164 -20.81 2.80 12.74
CA GLY A 164 -20.69 3.47 14.04
C GLY A 164 -19.33 3.30 14.72
N GLU A 165 -18.31 2.90 13.98
CA GLU A 165 -16.96 2.81 14.50
C GLU A 165 -16.24 4.15 14.32
N PRO A 166 -15.67 4.77 15.38
CA PRO A 166 -14.93 6.02 15.24
C PRO A 166 -13.64 5.80 14.44
N ILE A 167 -13.43 6.61 13.40
CA ILE A 167 -12.27 6.56 12.49
C ILE A 167 -10.95 6.68 13.26
N VAL A 168 -10.95 7.43 14.35
CA VAL A 168 -9.76 7.82 15.14
C VAL A 168 -9.18 6.68 15.98
N LYS A 169 -9.87 5.53 16.11
CA LYS A 169 -9.30 4.38 16.80
C LYS A 169 -8.35 3.65 15.88
N GLU A 170 -7.06 3.94 16.05
CA GLU A 170 -5.92 3.53 15.23
C GLU A 170 -5.94 2.06 14.76
N ASN A 171 -6.31 1.13 15.63
CA ASN A 171 -6.38 -0.31 15.30
C ASN A 171 -7.50 -0.68 14.30
N LYS A 172 -8.64 0.05 14.29
CA LYS A 172 -9.75 -0.22 13.39
C LYS A 172 -9.57 0.46 12.04
N PHE A 173 -8.98 1.64 12.03
CA PHE A 173 -8.59 2.33 10.81
C PHE A 173 -7.67 1.45 9.97
N ASN A 174 -6.56 0.98 10.55
CA ASN A 174 -5.62 0.09 9.87
C ASN A 174 -6.26 -1.21 9.39
N SER A 175 -7.22 -1.78 10.15
CA SER A 175 -7.86 -3.03 9.75
C SER A 175 -8.71 -2.89 8.48
N ILE A 176 -9.41 -1.79 8.28
CA ILE A 176 -10.29 -1.59 7.11
C ILE A 176 -9.52 -0.99 5.92
N PHE A 177 -8.69 0.04 6.16
CA PHE A 177 -7.92 0.67 5.10
C PHE A 177 -6.77 -0.21 4.58
N GLY A 178 -6.22 -1.11 5.42
CA GLY A 178 -5.21 -2.08 5.04
C GLY A 178 -5.75 -3.27 4.23
N LEU A 179 -7.06 -3.47 4.15
CA LEU A 179 -7.64 -4.61 3.43
C LEU A 179 -7.41 -4.51 1.92
N SER A 180 -7.13 -5.63 1.26
CA SER A 180 -7.23 -5.73 -0.19
C SER A 180 -8.66 -5.42 -0.64
N ARG A 181 -8.85 -5.00 -1.91
CA ARG A 181 -10.21 -4.73 -2.46
C ARG A 181 -11.16 -5.90 -2.24
N LYS A 182 -10.70 -7.13 -2.50
CA LYS A 182 -11.50 -8.35 -2.30
C LYS A 182 -11.93 -8.55 -0.85
N ASN A 183 -11.00 -8.37 0.09
CA ASN A 183 -11.29 -8.55 1.52
C ASN A 183 -12.17 -7.42 2.06
N TYR A 184 -12.01 -6.20 1.56
CA TYR A 184 -12.88 -5.08 1.89
C TYR A 184 -14.32 -5.36 1.45
N GLN A 185 -14.55 -5.77 0.20
CA GLN A 185 -15.88 -6.13 -0.30
C GLN A 185 -16.54 -7.27 0.49
N LYS A 186 -15.74 -8.26 0.91
CA LYS A 186 -16.23 -9.34 1.79
C LYS A 186 -16.66 -8.77 3.14
N LYS A 187 -15.86 -7.89 3.74
CA LYS A 187 -16.16 -7.25 5.03
C LYS A 187 -17.42 -6.40 4.97
N VAL A 188 -17.62 -5.65 3.89
CA VAL A 188 -18.86 -4.86 3.67
C VAL A 188 -20.09 -5.78 3.68
N LYS A 189 -20.07 -6.88 2.91
CA LYS A 189 -21.19 -7.84 2.88
C LYS A 189 -21.48 -8.45 4.25
N GLU A 190 -20.47 -8.89 4.98
CA GLU A 190 -20.61 -9.42 6.33
C GLU A 190 -21.28 -8.42 7.30
N CYS A 191 -20.90 -7.15 7.19
CA CYS A 191 -21.50 -6.10 8.02
C CYS A 191 -22.95 -5.80 7.63
N GLU A 192 -23.27 -5.79 6.34
CA GLU A 192 -24.65 -5.59 5.86
C GLU A 192 -25.58 -6.73 6.30
N GLU A 193 -25.09 -7.97 6.22
CA GLU A 193 -25.84 -9.13 6.71
C GLU A 193 -26.12 -9.06 8.20
N LYS A 194 -25.11 -8.66 9.00
CA LYS A 194 -25.29 -8.43 10.44
C LYS A 194 -26.28 -7.32 10.75
N LYS A 195 -26.25 -6.21 10.01
CA LYS A 195 -27.24 -5.12 10.17
C LYS A 195 -28.66 -5.59 9.90
N LYS A 196 -28.86 -6.37 8.84
CA LYS A 196 -30.18 -6.95 8.53
C LYS A 196 -30.67 -7.87 9.63
N LEU A 197 -29.77 -8.71 10.19
CA LEU A 197 -30.10 -9.60 11.29
C LEU A 197 -30.48 -8.82 12.55
N ILE A 198 -29.70 -7.82 12.95
CA ILE A 198 -30.01 -6.94 14.09
C ILE A 198 -31.31 -6.22 13.89
N GLY A 199 -31.62 -5.75 12.68
CA GLY A 199 -32.90 -5.12 12.36
C GLY A 199 -34.10 -6.05 12.55
N LYS A 200 -33.96 -7.31 12.12
CA LYS A 200 -35.00 -8.34 12.35
C LYS A 200 -35.24 -8.62 13.84
N ILE A 201 -34.14 -8.85 14.59
CA ILE A 201 -34.21 -9.11 16.03
C ILE A 201 -34.88 -7.93 16.78
N LYS A 202 -34.53 -6.69 16.43
CA LYS A 202 -35.17 -5.50 17.03
C LYS A 202 -36.67 -5.43 16.72
N GLY A 203 -37.06 -5.77 15.47
CA GLY A 203 -38.48 -5.84 15.09
C GLY A 203 -39.23 -6.90 15.89
N GLU A 204 -38.70 -8.09 16.03
CA GLU A 204 -39.27 -9.20 16.81
C GLU A 204 -39.40 -8.84 18.30
N ILE A 205 -38.41 -8.13 18.87
CA ILE A 205 -38.50 -7.65 20.27
C ILE A 205 -39.60 -6.61 20.44
N GLN A 206 -39.70 -5.68 19.49
CA GLN A 206 -40.76 -4.63 19.57
C GLN A 206 -42.16 -5.23 19.43
N GLU A 207 -42.36 -6.16 18.50
CA GLU A 207 -43.64 -6.90 18.37
C GLU A 207 -43.98 -7.68 19.64
N GLY A 208 -42.98 -8.31 20.28
CA GLY A 208 -43.18 -9.00 21.57
C GLY A 208 -43.60 -8.04 22.69
N GLN A 209 -42.96 -6.88 22.78
CA GLN A 209 -43.33 -5.85 23.78
C GLN A 209 -44.75 -5.31 23.57
N GLU A 210 -45.14 -5.03 22.34
CA GLU A 210 -46.50 -4.58 22.01
C GLU A 210 -47.55 -5.65 22.36
N LEU A 211 -47.23 -6.94 22.18
CA LEU A 211 -48.12 -8.04 22.57
C LEU A 211 -48.30 -8.13 24.09
N ASP A 212 -47.20 -8.02 24.85
CA ASP A 212 -47.22 -8.02 26.30
C ASP A 212 -48.04 -6.84 26.87
N GLU A 213 -47.92 -5.64 26.27
CA GLU A 213 -48.73 -4.48 26.65
C GLU A 213 -50.23 -4.69 26.37
N GLN A 214 -50.57 -5.35 25.24
CA GLN A 214 -51.96 -5.67 24.92
C GLN A 214 -52.54 -6.72 25.86
N ILE A 215 -51.80 -7.72 26.31
CA ILE A 215 -52.22 -8.72 27.28
C ILE A 215 -52.48 -8.06 28.62
N ASN A 216 -51.52 -7.26 29.12
CA ASN A 216 -51.64 -6.56 30.38
C ASN A 216 -52.83 -5.59 30.43
N SER A 217 -53.14 -4.90 29.32
CA SER A 217 -54.29 -3.99 29.23
C SER A 217 -55.63 -4.73 29.24
N LYS A 218 -55.71 -5.93 28.65
CA LYS A 218 -56.91 -6.79 28.69
C LYS A 218 -57.17 -7.36 30.10
N GLU A 219 -56.13 -7.77 30.80
CA GLU A 219 -56.26 -8.28 32.18
C GLU A 219 -56.69 -7.21 33.16
N GLN A 220 -56.28 -5.95 32.98
CA GLN A 220 -56.76 -4.80 33.81
C GLN A 220 -58.18 -4.40 33.52
N SER A 221 -58.65 -4.67 32.29
CA SER A 221 -60.06 -4.34 31.92
C SER A 221 -61.09 -5.37 32.37
N GLN A 222 -60.62 -6.51 32.89
CA GLN A 222 -61.49 -7.61 33.38
C GLN A 222 -61.62 -7.66 34.92
N LYS A 223 -60.97 -6.73 35.61
CA LYS A 223 -61.09 -6.51 37.06
C LYS A 223 -61.96 -5.32 37.34
#